data_63a8f9d9b036c278422c727df4630d1f
#
_entry.id   63a8f9d9b036c278422c727df4630d1f
#
_cell.length_a   1.000
_cell.length_b   1.000
_cell.length_c   1.000
_cell.angle_alpha   90.00
_cell.angle_beta   90.00
_cell.angle_gamma   90.00
#
_symmetry.space_group_name_H-M   'P 1'
#
loop_
_entity.id
_entity.type
_entity.pdbx_description
1 polymer ?
#
loop_
_entity_poly.entity_id
_entity_poly.type
_entity_poly.pdbx_seq_one_letter_code
_entity_poly.pdbx_strand_id
1 'polypeptide(L)'
;VRSLAIVYLGLLIIAPLCALAQRLRPSATPAPRVLSRSRRVDWLYWIVTPLGTGFLTRAATLTFAAMVVLALGWGDLEALLDVFHARSPLPFARWPLWAQFPTAIVIADFVSYWSHRARHHARFFPLHAVHHSARELDWLAAARMHPLDDLVDNVAVTLPILLLGFDPVVFVAIGPALLLHTLYLHSAVQLSLGPLRYVIATPDFHRWHHAIEPEAQGSNYGGVLAIWDVMFGTFRMPRDRAPSAFGVEPPIDDSLRAQLVRPLERVIRA
;
A
#
# COMPACT_ATOMS: atom_id res chain seq x y z
N VAL A 1 -22.38 -0.92 1.75
CA VAL A 1 -22.77 -1.32 0.39
C VAL A 1 -22.29 -0.29 -0.65
N ARG A 2 -22.60 1.02 -0.50
CA ARG A 2 -22.20 2.06 -1.47
C ARG A 2 -20.68 2.14 -1.71
N SER A 3 -19.87 2.06 -0.64
CA SER A 3 -18.39 2.12 -0.75
C SER A 3 -17.82 0.95 -1.53
N LEU A 4 -18.36 -0.27 -1.37
CA LEU A 4 -17.93 -1.45 -2.12
C LEU A 4 -18.29 -1.33 -3.60
N ALA A 5 -19.50 -0.85 -3.90
CA ALA A 5 -19.91 -0.61 -5.28
C ALA A 5 -18.96 0.37 -5.98
N ILE A 6 -18.53 1.44 -5.31
CA ILE A 6 -17.56 2.41 -5.85
C ILE A 6 -16.21 1.74 -6.16
N VAL A 7 -15.70 0.89 -5.24
CA VAL A 7 -14.45 0.15 -5.47
C VAL A 7 -14.56 -0.75 -6.70
N TYR A 8 -15.60 -1.56 -6.80
CA TYR A 8 -15.73 -2.50 -7.92
C TYR A 8 -16.06 -1.83 -9.24
N LEU A 9 -16.88 -0.75 -9.24
CA LEU A 9 -17.09 0.07 -10.43
C LEU A 9 -15.80 0.76 -10.87
N GLY A 10 -15.00 1.24 -9.91
CA GLY A 10 -13.65 1.77 -10.18
C GLY A 10 -12.75 0.72 -10.84
N LEU A 11 -12.76 -0.50 -10.35
CA LEU A 11 -11.98 -1.61 -10.95
C LEU A 11 -12.40 -1.91 -12.39
N LEU A 12 -13.68 -1.84 -12.73
CA LEU A 12 -14.15 -2.06 -14.09
C LEU A 12 -13.57 -1.03 -15.07
N ILE A 13 -13.20 0.15 -14.61
CA ILE A 13 -12.57 1.20 -15.43
C ILE A 13 -11.04 1.05 -15.39
N ILE A 14 -10.47 0.84 -14.21
CA ILE A 14 -9.02 0.85 -14.00
C ILE A 14 -8.35 -0.40 -14.58
N ALA A 15 -8.97 -1.58 -14.46
CA ALA A 15 -8.40 -2.81 -14.97
C ALA A 15 -8.13 -2.79 -16.49
N PRO A 16 -9.07 -2.35 -17.35
CA PRO A 16 -8.79 -2.17 -18.78
C PRO A 16 -7.69 -1.14 -19.05
N LEU A 17 -7.64 -0.05 -18.30
CA LEU A 17 -6.61 0.97 -18.46
C LEU A 17 -5.22 0.43 -18.08
N CYS A 18 -5.10 -0.30 -16.98
CA CYS A 18 -3.87 -0.98 -16.60
C CYS A 18 -3.45 -2.01 -17.67
N ALA A 19 -4.40 -2.83 -18.16
CA ALA A 19 -4.13 -3.82 -19.20
C ALA A 19 -3.67 -3.15 -20.51
N LEU A 20 -4.28 -2.04 -20.89
CA LEU A 20 -3.87 -1.26 -22.06
C LEU A 20 -2.47 -0.67 -21.87
N ALA A 21 -2.21 -0.03 -20.73
CA ALA A 21 -0.90 0.54 -20.42
C ALA A 21 0.21 -0.52 -20.45
N GLN A 22 -0.03 -1.71 -19.90
CA GLN A 22 0.89 -2.85 -19.93
C GLN A 22 1.14 -3.37 -21.35
N ARG A 23 0.14 -3.31 -22.24
CA ARG A 23 0.33 -3.67 -23.67
C ARG A 23 1.15 -2.64 -24.43
N LEU A 24 0.95 -1.35 -24.14
CA LEU A 24 1.63 -0.24 -24.82
C LEU A 24 3.09 -0.05 -24.34
N ARG A 25 3.36 -0.34 -23.09
CA ARG A 25 4.67 -0.18 -22.43
C ARG A 25 4.97 -1.37 -21.52
N PRO A 26 5.17 -2.59 -22.09
CA PRO A 26 5.40 -3.78 -21.28
C PRO A 26 6.70 -3.67 -20.48
N SER A 27 6.67 -4.15 -19.23
CA SER A 27 7.86 -4.32 -18.42
C SER A 27 8.83 -5.33 -19.07
N ALA A 28 10.12 -5.17 -18.81
CA ALA A 28 11.15 -6.11 -19.25
C ALA A 28 11.07 -7.49 -18.54
N THR A 29 10.29 -7.62 -17.48
CA THR A 29 10.05 -8.89 -16.79
C THR A 29 8.98 -9.72 -17.53
N PRO A 30 8.96 -11.06 -17.34
CA PRO A 30 7.99 -11.92 -18.01
C PRO A 30 6.54 -11.45 -17.79
N ALA A 31 5.75 -11.47 -18.84
CA ALA A 31 4.33 -11.09 -18.77
C ALA A 31 3.56 -12.10 -17.91
N PRO A 32 2.64 -11.61 -17.04
CA PRO A 32 1.81 -12.48 -16.22
C PRO A 32 0.93 -13.42 -17.06
N ARG A 33 0.83 -14.68 -16.66
CA ARG A 33 -0.06 -15.65 -17.30
C ARG A 33 -1.50 -15.39 -16.90
N VAL A 34 -2.43 -15.28 -17.86
CA VAL A 34 -3.81 -14.85 -17.61
C VAL A 34 -4.56 -15.71 -16.58
N LEU A 35 -4.34 -17.02 -16.54
CA LEU A 35 -5.08 -17.97 -15.70
C LEU A 35 -4.17 -18.81 -14.79
N SER A 36 -3.07 -18.25 -14.30
CA SER A 36 -2.22 -18.98 -13.34
C SER A 36 -2.93 -19.17 -11.99
N ARG A 37 -2.44 -20.16 -11.20
CA ARG A 37 -2.95 -20.39 -9.84
C ARG A 37 -2.70 -19.19 -8.95
N SER A 38 -1.56 -18.53 -9.08
CA SER A 38 -1.21 -17.31 -8.35
C SER A 38 -2.23 -16.20 -8.60
N ARG A 39 -2.56 -15.90 -9.86
CA ARG A 39 -3.53 -14.85 -10.21
C ARG A 39 -4.97 -15.13 -9.73
N ARG A 40 -5.38 -16.40 -9.65
CA ARG A 40 -6.68 -16.73 -9.04
C ARG A 40 -6.75 -16.34 -7.57
N VAL A 41 -5.63 -16.46 -6.85
CA VAL A 41 -5.54 -15.98 -5.46
C VAL A 41 -5.58 -14.46 -5.40
N ASP A 42 -4.93 -13.75 -6.34
CA ASP A 42 -5.02 -12.29 -6.42
C ASP A 42 -6.47 -11.82 -6.57
N TRP A 43 -7.26 -12.45 -7.43
CA TRP A 43 -8.70 -12.14 -7.55
C TRP A 43 -9.47 -12.37 -6.25
N LEU A 44 -9.15 -13.39 -5.48
CA LEU A 44 -9.77 -13.61 -4.16
C LEU A 44 -9.44 -12.48 -3.19
N TYR A 45 -8.21 -11.96 -3.22
CA TYR A 45 -7.82 -10.83 -2.37
C TYR A 45 -8.57 -9.53 -2.72
N TRP A 46 -8.98 -9.32 -3.96
CA TRP A 46 -9.86 -8.21 -4.32
C TRP A 46 -11.26 -8.30 -3.68
N ILE A 47 -11.63 -9.47 -3.19
CA ILE A 47 -12.87 -9.67 -2.40
C ILE A 47 -12.54 -9.58 -0.90
N VAL A 48 -11.51 -10.30 -0.45
CA VAL A 48 -11.16 -10.43 0.99
C VAL A 48 -10.71 -9.09 1.58
N THR A 49 -9.85 -8.35 0.89
CA THR A 49 -9.28 -7.09 1.39
C THR A 49 -10.35 -6.01 1.61
N PRO A 50 -11.21 -5.63 0.64
CA PRO A 50 -12.22 -4.61 0.88
C PRO A 50 -13.30 -5.01 1.89
N LEU A 51 -13.68 -6.28 1.92
CA LEU A 51 -14.74 -6.78 2.82
C LEU A 51 -14.24 -7.00 4.26
N GLY A 52 -13.05 -7.59 4.39
CA GLY A 52 -12.45 -7.94 5.68
C GLY A 52 -11.65 -6.78 6.28
N THR A 53 -10.46 -6.53 5.71
CA THR A 53 -9.53 -5.54 6.25
C THR A 53 -10.02 -4.11 6.13
N GLY A 54 -10.67 -3.74 5.05
CA GLY A 54 -11.21 -2.38 4.90
C GLY A 54 -12.28 -2.04 5.95
N PHE A 55 -13.08 -3.01 6.39
CA PHE A 55 -14.00 -2.83 7.51
C PHE A 55 -13.26 -2.72 8.84
N LEU A 56 -12.33 -3.63 9.13
CA LEU A 56 -11.54 -3.64 10.36
C LEU A 56 -10.71 -2.38 10.54
N THR A 57 -10.06 -1.91 9.47
CA THR A 57 -9.28 -0.67 9.48
C THR A 57 -10.15 0.53 9.85
N ARG A 58 -11.32 0.67 9.22
CA ARG A 58 -12.25 1.78 9.55
C ARG A 58 -12.71 1.69 10.99
N ALA A 59 -13.11 0.50 11.46
CA ALA A 59 -13.53 0.30 12.84
C ALA A 59 -12.39 0.66 13.82
N ALA A 60 -11.18 0.18 13.59
CA ALA A 60 -10.02 0.48 14.43
C ALA A 60 -9.69 1.99 14.46
N THR A 61 -9.64 2.63 13.28
CA THR A 61 -9.35 4.07 13.17
C THR A 61 -10.41 4.91 13.87
N LEU A 62 -11.70 4.63 13.64
CA LEU A 62 -12.79 5.39 14.28
C LEU A 62 -12.85 5.15 15.78
N THR A 63 -12.62 3.91 16.26
CA THR A 63 -12.56 3.60 17.69
C THR A 63 -11.42 4.36 18.35
N PHE A 64 -10.22 4.33 17.77
CA PHE A 64 -9.08 5.07 18.30
C PHE A 64 -9.35 6.59 18.30
N ALA A 65 -9.88 7.14 17.21
CA ALA A 65 -10.24 8.54 17.13
C ALA A 65 -11.27 8.93 18.21
N ALA A 66 -12.30 8.11 18.41
CA ALA A 66 -13.28 8.31 19.46
C ALA A 66 -12.66 8.28 20.86
N MET A 67 -11.75 7.34 21.13
CA MET A 67 -11.02 7.29 22.41
C MET A 67 -10.20 8.56 22.65
N VAL A 68 -9.51 9.09 21.63
CA VAL A 68 -8.76 10.35 21.75
C VAL A 68 -9.68 11.53 22.05
N VAL A 69 -10.80 11.65 21.32
CA VAL A 69 -11.80 12.73 21.56
C VAL A 69 -12.34 12.69 22.98
N LEU A 70 -12.69 11.51 23.46
CA LEU A 70 -13.19 11.33 24.85
C LEU A 70 -12.11 11.63 25.89
N ALA A 71 -10.89 11.13 25.70
CA ALA A 71 -9.78 11.33 26.63
C ALA A 71 -9.36 12.80 26.76
N LEU A 72 -9.48 13.57 25.66
CA LEU A 72 -9.15 14.99 25.62
C LEU A 72 -10.34 15.90 25.98
N GLY A 73 -11.52 15.33 26.23
CA GLY A 73 -12.72 16.10 26.53
C GLY A 73 -13.20 17.00 25.39
N TRP A 74 -12.94 16.59 24.13
CA TRP A 74 -13.30 17.40 22.97
C TRP A 74 -14.78 17.31 22.57
N GLY A 75 -15.57 16.45 23.22
CA GLY A 75 -17.04 16.44 23.20
C GLY A 75 -17.62 15.53 22.13
N ASP A 76 -18.13 16.05 21.05
CA ASP A 76 -19.07 15.36 20.16
C ASP A 76 -18.43 14.32 19.22
N LEU A 77 -18.93 13.08 19.27
CA LEU A 77 -18.50 12.00 18.39
C LEU A 77 -19.16 12.05 17.00
N GLU A 78 -20.30 12.78 16.85
CA GLU A 78 -21.01 12.86 15.58
C GLU A 78 -20.19 13.60 14.51
N ALA A 79 -19.41 14.60 14.95
CA ALA A 79 -18.53 15.39 14.10
C ALA A 79 -17.05 15.00 14.21
N LEU A 80 -16.74 13.72 14.40
CA LEU A 80 -15.41 13.23 14.74
C LEU A 80 -14.26 13.81 13.89
N LEU A 81 -14.43 13.80 12.56
CA LEU A 81 -13.41 14.33 11.64
C LEU A 81 -13.28 15.86 11.74
N ASP A 82 -14.42 16.55 11.88
CA ASP A 82 -14.46 18.01 12.02
C ASP A 82 -13.81 18.46 13.32
N VAL A 83 -13.97 17.70 14.40
CA VAL A 83 -13.33 17.99 15.70
C VAL A 83 -11.81 17.99 15.58
N PHE A 84 -11.21 16.99 14.94
CA PHE A 84 -9.76 16.97 14.72
C PHE A 84 -9.28 18.13 13.86
N HIS A 85 -10.01 18.46 12.80
CA HIS A 85 -9.68 19.59 11.94
C HIS A 85 -9.80 20.93 12.70
N ALA A 86 -10.91 21.18 13.40
CA ALA A 86 -11.16 22.41 14.12
C ALA A 86 -10.20 22.62 15.32
N ARG A 87 -9.75 21.54 15.95
CA ARG A 87 -8.84 21.58 17.12
C ARG A 87 -7.37 21.49 16.76
N SER A 88 -7.03 21.29 15.50
CA SER A 88 -5.63 21.19 15.07
C SER A 88 -4.86 22.48 15.40
N PRO A 89 -3.75 22.39 16.15
CA PRO A 89 -2.87 23.53 16.40
C PRO A 89 -1.96 23.84 15.19
N LEU A 90 -1.95 22.98 14.18
CA LEU A 90 -0.98 23.02 13.10
C LEU A 90 -1.41 23.98 11.98
N PRO A 91 -0.52 24.85 11.50
CA PRO A 91 -0.87 25.87 10.53
C PRO A 91 -1.33 25.28 9.18
N PHE A 92 -0.80 24.13 8.76
CA PHE A 92 -1.16 23.50 7.48
C PHE A 92 -2.62 23.01 7.46
N ALA A 93 -3.24 22.71 8.59
CA ALA A 93 -4.67 22.38 8.65
C ALA A 93 -5.57 23.51 8.13
N ARG A 94 -5.06 24.75 8.11
CA ARG A 94 -5.75 25.94 7.59
C ARG A 94 -5.33 26.32 6.16
N TRP A 95 -4.43 25.58 5.56
CA TRP A 95 -4.01 25.84 4.18
C TRP A 95 -5.14 25.53 3.20
N PRO A 96 -5.09 26.06 1.97
CA PRO A 96 -6.05 25.66 0.94
C PRO A 96 -5.89 24.17 0.58
N LEU A 97 -6.97 23.52 0.16
CA LEU A 97 -7.01 22.07 -0.10
C LEU A 97 -5.91 21.60 -1.09
N TRP A 98 -5.61 22.44 -2.10
CA TRP A 98 -4.55 22.12 -3.07
C TRP A 98 -3.14 22.02 -2.46
N ALA A 99 -2.91 22.64 -1.29
CA ALA A 99 -1.67 22.52 -0.54
C ALA A 99 -1.75 21.41 0.52
N GLN A 100 -2.92 21.24 1.16
CA GLN A 100 -3.12 20.17 2.15
C GLN A 100 -2.97 18.78 1.52
N PHE A 101 -3.56 18.53 0.35
CA PHE A 101 -3.59 17.22 -0.27
C PHE A 101 -2.17 16.66 -0.57
N PRO A 102 -1.28 17.36 -1.29
CA PRO A 102 0.08 16.87 -1.50
C PRO A 102 0.88 16.76 -0.21
N THR A 103 0.67 17.65 0.77
CA THR A 103 1.33 17.56 2.08
C THR A 103 0.89 16.30 2.82
N ALA A 104 -0.39 15.98 2.82
CA ALA A 104 -0.91 14.77 3.42
C ALA A 104 -0.36 13.51 2.73
N ILE A 105 -0.22 13.50 1.40
CA ILE A 105 0.42 12.40 0.66
C ILE A 105 1.88 12.23 1.11
N VAL A 106 2.65 13.30 1.19
CA VAL A 106 4.07 13.24 1.61
C VAL A 106 4.20 12.67 3.02
N ILE A 107 3.36 13.12 3.97
CA ILE A 107 3.36 12.62 5.35
C ILE A 107 2.92 11.15 5.40
N ALA A 108 1.85 10.80 4.71
CA ALA A 108 1.36 9.43 4.62
C ALA A 108 2.42 8.48 4.06
N ASP A 109 3.09 8.89 2.98
CA ASP A 109 4.13 8.12 2.31
C ASP A 109 5.40 7.98 3.18
N PHE A 110 5.77 9.02 3.92
CA PHE A 110 6.87 8.94 4.88
C PHE A 110 6.58 7.93 6.00
N VAL A 111 5.36 7.96 6.55
CA VAL A 111 4.94 6.99 7.57
C VAL A 111 4.87 5.58 6.98
N SER A 112 4.32 5.45 5.77
CA SER A 112 4.26 4.19 5.05
C SER A 112 5.66 3.61 4.77
N TYR A 113 6.64 4.43 4.40
CA TYR A 113 8.03 4.00 4.23
C TYR A 113 8.57 3.29 5.49
N TRP A 114 8.40 3.90 6.67
CA TRP A 114 8.88 3.32 7.93
C TRP A 114 8.05 2.10 8.37
N SER A 115 6.72 2.14 8.19
CA SER A 115 5.84 0.99 8.42
C SER A 115 6.25 -0.19 7.52
N HIS A 116 6.45 0.06 6.24
CA HIS A 116 6.85 -0.94 5.25
C HIS A 116 8.24 -1.54 5.59
N ARG A 117 9.22 -0.69 5.90
CA ARG A 117 10.54 -1.12 6.33
C ARG A 117 10.50 -1.97 7.60
N ALA A 118 9.66 -1.61 8.58
CA ALA A 118 9.47 -2.38 9.81
C ALA A 118 8.82 -3.75 9.54
N ARG A 119 7.90 -3.85 8.59
CA ARG A 119 7.27 -5.12 8.17
C ARG A 119 8.25 -6.08 7.50
N HIS A 120 9.35 -5.58 6.93
CA HIS A 120 10.46 -6.41 6.46
C HIS A 120 11.40 -6.91 7.56
N HIS A 121 11.22 -6.49 8.83
CA HIS A 121 11.95 -7.08 9.93
C HIS A 121 11.54 -8.54 10.15
N ALA A 122 12.49 -9.43 10.44
CA ALA A 122 12.29 -10.89 10.51
C ALA A 122 11.05 -11.33 11.31
N ARG A 123 10.73 -10.62 12.41
CA ARG A 123 9.57 -10.92 13.26
C ARG A 123 8.22 -10.66 12.55
N PHE A 124 8.13 -9.62 11.73
CA PHE A 124 6.88 -9.20 11.09
C PHE A 124 6.77 -9.68 9.64
N PHE A 125 7.90 -9.97 9.02
CA PHE A 125 7.97 -10.40 7.62
C PHE A 125 7.06 -11.59 7.28
N PRO A 126 6.82 -12.59 8.17
CA PRO A 126 5.90 -13.68 7.83
C PRO A 126 4.51 -13.22 7.37
N LEU A 127 3.96 -12.12 7.92
CA LEU A 127 2.70 -11.55 7.47
C LEU A 127 2.86 -10.82 6.13
N HIS A 128 3.90 -10.02 6.01
CA HIS A 128 4.20 -9.24 4.80
C HIS A 128 4.69 -10.13 3.64
N ALA A 129 5.24 -11.30 3.92
CA ALA A 129 5.62 -12.29 2.92
C ALA A 129 4.44 -12.77 2.06
N VAL A 130 3.20 -12.63 2.53
CA VAL A 130 2.00 -12.88 1.72
C VAL A 130 1.94 -11.93 0.55
N HIS A 131 2.23 -10.64 0.77
CA HIS A 131 2.32 -9.62 -0.27
C HIS A 131 3.41 -9.96 -1.28
N HIS A 132 4.59 -10.35 -0.80
CA HIS A 132 5.71 -10.77 -1.64
C HIS A 132 5.54 -12.14 -2.29
N SER A 133 4.52 -12.94 -1.94
CA SER A 133 4.34 -14.30 -2.47
C SER A 133 3.86 -14.36 -3.92
N ALA A 134 3.48 -13.22 -4.51
CA ALA A 134 3.04 -13.14 -5.90
C ALA A 134 4.21 -13.47 -6.84
N ARG A 135 4.09 -14.57 -7.59
CA ARG A 135 5.09 -14.99 -8.59
C ARG A 135 4.93 -14.28 -9.94
N GLU A 136 3.80 -13.68 -10.15
CA GLU A 136 3.46 -12.91 -11.34
C GLU A 136 2.99 -11.54 -10.88
N LEU A 137 3.86 -10.54 -11.02
CA LEU A 137 3.63 -9.20 -10.49
C LEU A 137 2.98 -8.31 -11.54
N ASP A 138 1.72 -7.95 -11.32
CA ASP A 138 1.00 -6.90 -12.02
C ASP A 138 0.03 -6.19 -11.08
N TRP A 139 -0.75 -5.23 -11.59
CA TRP A 139 -1.72 -4.46 -10.81
C TRP A 139 -2.68 -5.32 -9.98
N LEU A 140 -2.95 -6.56 -10.41
CA LEU A 140 -3.85 -7.47 -9.71
C LEU A 140 -3.27 -7.92 -8.35
N ALA A 141 -1.94 -8.12 -8.28
CA ALA A 141 -1.25 -8.50 -7.05
C ALA A 141 -1.25 -7.41 -5.97
N ALA A 142 -1.61 -6.17 -6.31
CA ALA A 142 -1.67 -5.05 -5.36
C ALA A 142 -2.57 -5.31 -4.15
N ALA A 143 -3.64 -6.09 -4.31
CA ALA A 143 -4.55 -6.43 -3.21
C ALA A 143 -4.08 -7.62 -2.36
N ARG A 144 -3.06 -8.40 -2.78
CA ARG A 144 -2.55 -9.56 -2.05
C ARG A 144 -1.82 -9.11 -0.80
N MET A 145 -2.51 -9.14 0.33
CA MET A 145 -1.96 -8.73 1.63
C MET A 145 -2.61 -9.55 2.75
N HIS A 146 -1.81 -9.96 3.74
CA HIS A 146 -2.39 -10.59 4.93
C HIS A 146 -3.26 -9.56 5.69
N PRO A 147 -4.48 -9.92 6.16
CA PRO A 147 -5.39 -8.97 6.80
C PRO A 147 -4.79 -8.18 7.97
N LEU A 148 -3.96 -8.79 8.79
CA LEU A 148 -3.29 -8.08 9.88
C LEU A 148 -2.18 -7.14 9.39
N ASP A 149 -1.47 -7.51 8.34
CA ASP A 149 -0.45 -6.67 7.73
C ASP A 149 -1.07 -5.41 7.09
N ASP A 150 -2.17 -5.60 6.34
CA ASP A 150 -2.96 -4.53 5.75
C ASP A 150 -3.59 -3.62 6.82
N LEU A 151 -4.12 -4.19 7.91
CA LEU A 151 -4.67 -3.43 9.04
C LEU A 151 -3.60 -2.53 9.67
N VAL A 152 -2.42 -3.08 9.96
CA VAL A 152 -1.31 -2.34 10.58
C VAL A 152 -0.86 -1.19 9.67
N ASP A 153 -0.68 -1.45 8.38
CA ASP A 153 -0.25 -0.43 7.43
C ASP A 153 -1.29 0.70 7.29
N ASN A 154 -2.55 0.33 7.08
CA ASN A 154 -3.63 1.31 6.94
C ASN A 154 -3.81 2.17 8.19
N VAL A 155 -3.74 1.57 9.38
CA VAL A 155 -3.83 2.31 10.65
C VAL A 155 -2.61 3.22 10.81
N ALA A 156 -1.41 2.73 10.56
CA ALA A 156 -0.18 3.51 10.66
C ALA A 156 -0.21 4.76 9.75
N VAL A 157 -0.76 4.64 8.54
CA VAL A 157 -0.89 5.77 7.60
C VAL A 157 -2.04 6.69 7.95
N THR A 158 -3.21 6.14 8.33
CA THR A 158 -4.44 6.91 8.51
C THR A 158 -4.43 7.73 9.81
N LEU A 159 -3.91 7.17 10.90
CA LEU A 159 -3.91 7.85 12.21
C LEU A 159 -3.14 9.17 12.23
N PRO A 160 -1.91 9.28 11.73
CA PRO A 160 -1.21 10.55 11.68
C PRO A 160 -1.98 11.61 10.87
N ILE A 161 -2.56 11.24 9.73
CA ILE A 161 -3.33 12.17 8.91
C ILE A 161 -4.54 12.71 9.66
N LEU A 162 -5.25 11.84 10.41
CA LEU A 162 -6.36 12.24 11.25
C LEU A 162 -5.90 13.15 12.40
N LEU A 163 -4.88 12.72 13.17
CA LEU A 163 -4.39 13.46 14.35
C LEU A 163 -3.78 14.82 14.01
N LEU A 164 -3.21 14.96 12.82
CA LEU A 164 -2.69 16.23 12.32
C LEU A 164 -3.81 17.22 11.95
N GLY A 165 -5.07 16.75 11.84
CA GLY A 165 -6.23 17.60 11.64
C GLY A 165 -6.33 18.18 10.23
N PHE A 166 -5.96 17.40 9.20
CA PHE A 166 -6.26 17.77 7.82
C PHE A 166 -7.77 17.90 7.60
N ASP A 167 -8.16 18.69 6.62
CA ASP A 167 -9.55 18.83 6.22
C ASP A 167 -10.18 17.45 5.94
N PRO A 168 -11.42 17.19 6.40
CA PRO A 168 -12.11 15.92 6.18
C PRO A 168 -12.16 15.48 4.70
N VAL A 169 -12.24 16.44 3.76
CA VAL A 169 -12.19 16.15 2.32
C VAL A 169 -10.84 15.54 1.93
N VAL A 170 -9.73 16.09 2.46
CA VAL A 170 -8.37 15.55 2.22
C VAL A 170 -8.25 14.16 2.82
N PHE A 171 -8.72 13.97 4.06
CA PHE A 171 -8.70 12.68 4.74
C PHE A 171 -9.44 11.58 3.94
N VAL A 172 -10.60 11.91 3.39
CA VAL A 172 -11.39 10.95 2.58
C VAL A 172 -10.76 10.70 1.20
N ALA A 173 -10.16 11.72 0.59
CA ALA A 173 -9.60 11.62 -0.76
C ALA A 173 -8.25 10.89 -0.83
N ILE A 174 -7.47 10.86 0.26
CA ILE A 174 -6.12 10.30 0.25
C ILE A 174 -6.13 8.77 0.01
N GLY A 175 -7.07 8.05 0.59
CA GLY A 175 -7.18 6.59 0.44
C GLY A 175 -7.34 6.14 -1.02
N PRO A 176 -8.33 6.66 -1.77
CA PRO A 176 -8.46 6.38 -3.20
C PRO A 176 -7.22 6.76 -4.01
N ALA A 177 -6.57 7.90 -3.70
CA ALA A 177 -5.36 8.33 -4.40
C ALA A 177 -4.20 7.36 -4.20
N LEU A 178 -3.96 6.93 -2.96
CA LEU A 178 -2.94 5.94 -2.64
C LEU A 178 -3.25 4.57 -3.24
N LEU A 179 -4.51 4.14 -3.26
CA LEU A 179 -4.92 2.90 -3.93
C LEU A 179 -4.59 2.95 -5.43
N LEU A 180 -4.95 4.02 -6.13
CA LEU A 180 -4.63 4.19 -7.56
C LEU A 180 -3.13 4.14 -7.80
N HIS A 181 -2.35 4.77 -6.93
CA HIS A 181 -0.89 4.74 -7.01
C HIS A 181 -0.33 3.33 -6.75
N THR A 182 -0.87 2.59 -5.79
CA THR A 182 -0.48 1.19 -5.50
C THR A 182 -0.74 0.28 -6.70
N LEU A 183 -1.88 0.44 -7.39
CA LEU A 183 -2.17 -0.27 -8.64
C LEU A 183 -1.14 0.05 -9.73
N TYR A 184 -0.78 1.32 -9.86
CA TYR A 184 0.26 1.76 -10.78
C TYR A 184 1.62 1.13 -10.44
N LEU A 185 2.05 1.15 -9.18
CA LEU A 185 3.33 0.58 -8.75
C LEU A 185 3.46 -0.92 -9.05
N HIS A 186 2.39 -1.69 -8.82
CA HIS A 186 2.38 -3.12 -9.09
C HIS A 186 2.21 -3.44 -10.58
N SER A 187 1.84 -2.46 -11.41
CA SER A 187 1.60 -2.73 -12.83
C SER A 187 2.86 -3.24 -13.55
N ALA A 188 2.66 -4.08 -14.57
CA ALA A 188 3.74 -4.55 -15.43
C ALA A 188 4.03 -3.53 -16.55
N VAL A 189 4.16 -2.25 -16.20
CA VAL A 189 4.45 -1.14 -17.10
C VAL A 189 5.89 -0.69 -16.92
N GLN A 190 6.61 -0.51 -18.03
CA GLN A 190 7.93 0.11 -18.01
C GLN A 190 7.80 1.63 -18.17
N LEU A 191 8.30 2.35 -17.19
CA LEU A 191 8.32 3.81 -17.22
C LEU A 191 9.69 4.36 -16.79
N SER A 192 10.45 4.84 -17.78
CA SER A 192 11.72 5.49 -17.50
C SER A 192 11.50 6.98 -17.23
N LEU A 193 11.78 7.41 -16.00
CA LEU A 193 11.70 8.82 -15.57
C LEU A 193 13.07 9.51 -15.53
N GLY A 194 14.12 8.92 -16.12
CA GLY A 194 15.47 9.49 -16.06
C GLY A 194 15.90 9.78 -14.60
N PRO A 195 16.39 11.02 -14.29
CA PRO A 195 16.78 11.39 -12.93
C PRO A 195 15.63 11.40 -11.91
N LEU A 196 14.39 11.62 -12.33
CA LEU A 196 13.23 11.62 -11.43
C LEU A 196 12.97 10.26 -10.76
N ARG A 197 13.59 9.17 -11.26
CA ARG A 197 13.56 7.84 -10.61
C ARG A 197 14.09 7.84 -9.17
N TYR A 198 14.90 8.84 -8.81
CA TYR A 198 15.40 9.00 -7.43
C TYR A 198 14.44 9.76 -6.52
N VAL A 199 13.37 10.31 -7.08
CA VAL A 199 12.36 11.10 -6.36
C VAL A 199 11.04 10.36 -6.31
N ILE A 200 10.58 9.82 -7.45
CA ILE A 200 9.25 9.22 -7.63
C ILE A 200 9.41 7.71 -7.76
N ALA A 201 8.65 6.96 -6.95
CA ALA A 201 8.54 5.52 -7.08
C ALA A 201 7.81 5.14 -8.38
N THR A 202 8.37 4.16 -9.09
CA THR A 202 7.84 3.68 -10.38
C THR A 202 7.56 2.18 -10.32
N PRO A 203 6.82 1.59 -11.26
CA PRO A 203 6.67 0.15 -11.33
C PRO A 203 8.02 -0.58 -11.36
N ASP A 204 9.01 -0.10 -12.13
CA ASP A 204 10.33 -0.74 -12.17
C ASP A 204 11.05 -0.69 -10.80
N PHE A 205 10.92 0.40 -10.06
CA PHE A 205 11.43 0.53 -8.69
C PHE A 205 10.78 -0.49 -7.74
N HIS A 206 9.46 -0.62 -7.78
CA HIS A 206 8.71 -1.51 -6.91
C HIS A 206 8.85 -3.00 -7.33
N ARG A 207 9.07 -3.27 -8.61
CA ARG A 207 9.40 -4.62 -9.09
C ARG A 207 10.73 -5.12 -8.51
N TRP A 208 11.72 -4.24 -8.35
CA TRP A 208 12.96 -4.58 -7.63
C TRP A 208 12.70 -4.88 -6.15
N HIS A 209 11.74 -4.20 -5.51
CA HIS A 209 11.33 -4.51 -4.15
C HIS A 209 10.77 -5.93 -3.99
N HIS A 210 9.99 -6.41 -4.96
CA HIS A 210 9.39 -7.75 -4.99
C HIS A 210 10.32 -8.84 -5.54
N ALA A 211 11.52 -8.49 -5.97
CA ALA A 211 12.45 -9.41 -6.61
C ALA A 211 13.02 -10.43 -5.62
N ILE A 212 13.26 -11.67 -6.09
CA ILE A 212 13.85 -12.74 -5.26
C ILE A 212 15.37 -12.64 -5.13
N GLU A 213 16.01 -11.80 -5.91
CA GLU A 213 17.46 -11.61 -5.89
C GLU A 213 17.96 -11.16 -4.52
N PRO A 214 19.03 -11.76 -3.98
CA PRO A 214 19.56 -11.43 -2.66
C PRO A 214 19.88 -9.94 -2.48
N GLU A 215 20.37 -9.29 -3.52
CA GLU A 215 20.69 -7.86 -3.50
C GLU A 215 19.48 -6.94 -3.52
N ALA A 216 18.30 -7.45 -3.85
CA ALA A 216 17.03 -6.72 -3.82
C ALA A 216 16.39 -6.75 -2.43
N GLN A 217 16.78 -7.74 -1.62
CA GLN A 217 16.21 -7.89 -0.27
C GLN A 217 16.54 -6.68 0.61
N GLY A 218 15.54 -6.15 1.29
CA GLY A 218 15.73 -4.99 2.17
C GLY A 218 15.86 -3.65 1.43
N SER A 219 15.29 -3.52 0.24
CA SER A 219 15.36 -2.29 -0.58
C SER A 219 13.99 -1.80 -1.06
N ASN A 220 13.93 -0.54 -1.47
CA ASN A 220 12.82 0.09 -2.19
C ASN A 220 11.48 0.06 -1.44
N TYR A 221 11.47 0.59 -0.23
CA TYR A 221 10.28 0.64 0.63
C TYR A 221 9.31 1.78 0.32
N GLY A 222 9.74 2.81 -0.43
CA GLY A 222 8.90 3.97 -0.78
C GLY A 222 7.67 3.59 -1.58
N GLY A 223 6.51 4.08 -1.16
CA GLY A 223 5.24 3.86 -1.84
C GLY A 223 5.02 4.86 -2.97
N VAL A 224 5.11 6.16 -2.69
CA VAL A 224 4.93 7.24 -3.68
C VAL A 224 6.27 7.86 -4.06
N LEU A 225 7.13 8.08 -3.06
CA LEU A 225 8.39 8.79 -3.21
C LEU A 225 9.58 7.85 -2.96
N ALA A 226 10.37 7.59 -3.99
CA ALA A 226 11.63 6.87 -3.90
C ALA A 226 12.72 7.65 -3.15
N ILE A 227 12.51 8.95 -2.93
CA ILE A 227 13.48 9.83 -2.24
C ILE A 227 13.78 9.33 -0.82
N TRP A 228 12.83 8.70 -0.14
CA TRP A 228 13.05 8.11 1.17
C TRP A 228 14.11 7.01 1.13
N ASP A 229 14.04 6.15 0.12
CA ASP A 229 15.04 5.10 -0.08
C ASP A 229 16.42 5.67 -0.41
N VAL A 230 16.50 6.75 -1.16
CA VAL A 230 17.75 7.48 -1.42
C VAL A 230 18.30 8.07 -0.12
N MET A 231 17.45 8.73 0.68
CA MET A 231 17.86 9.38 1.93
C MET A 231 18.29 8.37 3.00
N PHE A 232 17.64 7.21 3.08
CA PHE A 232 17.90 6.19 4.11
C PHE A 232 18.71 4.99 3.62
N GLY A 233 19.29 5.08 2.40
CA GLY A 233 20.25 4.12 1.86
C GLY A 233 19.65 2.78 1.43
N THR A 234 18.35 2.74 1.12
CA THR A 234 17.65 1.52 0.69
C THR A 234 17.27 1.52 -0.79
N PHE A 235 17.68 2.53 -1.56
CA PHE A 235 17.40 2.62 -2.99
C PHE A 235 18.20 1.59 -3.80
N ARG A 236 17.51 0.73 -4.55
CA ARG A 236 18.09 -0.28 -5.42
C ARG A 236 17.36 -0.39 -6.75
N MET A 237 17.98 0.04 -7.83
CA MET A 237 17.39 0.00 -9.17
C MET A 237 18.48 -0.11 -10.23
N PRO A 238 19.07 -1.32 -10.46
CA PRO A 238 20.05 -1.57 -11.51
C PRO A 238 19.55 -1.08 -12.88
N ARG A 239 20.46 -0.61 -13.72
CA ARG A 239 20.12 -0.06 -15.05
C ARG A 239 20.31 -1.06 -16.18
N ASP A 240 21.13 -2.07 -15.94
CA ASP A 240 21.63 -3.05 -16.90
C ASP A 240 20.76 -4.30 -16.98
N ARG A 241 19.85 -4.50 -16.03
CA ARG A 241 18.97 -5.67 -15.96
C ARG A 241 17.65 -5.38 -15.27
N ALA A 242 16.67 -6.23 -15.52
CA ALA A 242 15.40 -6.31 -14.78
C ALA A 242 15.45 -7.46 -13.78
N PRO A 243 14.52 -7.52 -12.79
CA PRO A 243 14.33 -8.68 -11.92
C PRO A 243 14.11 -9.95 -12.71
N SER A 244 14.73 -11.05 -12.27
CA SER A 244 14.60 -12.35 -12.96
C SER A 244 13.32 -13.10 -12.58
N ALA A 245 12.89 -12.96 -11.32
CA ALA A 245 11.69 -13.59 -10.79
C ALA A 245 11.15 -12.84 -9.56
N PHE A 246 9.91 -13.17 -9.18
CA PHE A 246 9.21 -12.65 -8.02
C PHE A 246 8.76 -13.77 -7.10
N GLY A 247 8.53 -13.43 -5.83
CA GLY A 247 8.08 -14.37 -4.82
C GLY A 247 8.92 -14.34 -3.56
N VAL A 248 8.76 -15.35 -2.72
CA VAL A 248 9.50 -15.55 -1.47
C VAL A 248 10.08 -16.95 -1.42
N GLU A 249 11.21 -17.10 -0.74
CA GLU A 249 11.86 -18.38 -0.45
C GLU A 249 11.86 -18.66 1.05
N PRO A 250 11.35 -19.83 1.52
CA PRO A 250 10.63 -20.83 0.74
C PRO A 250 9.24 -20.32 0.26
N PRO A 251 8.72 -20.82 -0.87
CA PRO A 251 7.48 -20.32 -1.45
C PRO A 251 6.27 -20.58 -0.55
N ILE A 252 5.35 -19.61 -0.51
CA ILE A 252 4.04 -19.77 0.14
C ILE A 252 3.09 -20.41 -0.88
N ASP A 253 2.34 -21.42 -0.45
CA ASP A 253 1.35 -22.08 -1.31
C ASP A 253 0.28 -21.08 -1.79
N ASP A 254 -0.12 -21.20 -3.08
CA ASP A 254 -1.17 -20.41 -3.70
C ASP A 254 -2.57 -20.86 -3.26
N SER A 255 -2.78 -21.02 -1.96
CA SER A 255 -4.09 -21.25 -1.33
C SER A 255 -4.36 -20.16 -0.29
N LEU A 256 -5.57 -19.63 -0.28
CA LEU A 256 -5.97 -18.59 0.66
C LEU A 256 -5.75 -19.04 2.13
N ARG A 257 -6.05 -20.33 2.43
CA ARG A 257 -5.81 -20.90 3.76
C ARG A 257 -4.33 -20.84 4.17
N ALA A 258 -3.41 -21.24 3.27
CA ALA A 258 -1.98 -21.23 3.58
C ALA A 258 -1.47 -19.80 3.78
N GLN A 259 -2.01 -18.84 3.07
CA GLN A 259 -1.62 -17.45 3.17
C GLN A 259 -2.22 -16.71 4.38
N LEU A 260 -3.37 -17.18 4.91
CA LEU A 260 -3.98 -16.58 6.10
C LEU A 260 -3.54 -17.24 7.42
N VAL A 261 -3.24 -18.54 7.42
CA VAL A 261 -2.98 -19.28 8.67
C VAL A 261 -1.48 -19.43 8.95
N ARG A 262 -0.68 -19.87 7.97
CA ARG A 262 0.76 -20.14 8.19
C ARG A 262 1.57 -18.92 8.63
N PRO A 263 1.35 -17.71 8.11
CA PRO A 263 2.05 -16.53 8.59
C PRO A 263 1.80 -16.24 10.07
N LEU A 264 0.57 -16.41 10.54
CA LEU A 264 0.22 -16.24 11.95
C LEU A 264 0.95 -17.23 12.85
N GLU A 265 0.97 -18.52 12.46
CA GLU A 265 1.70 -19.56 13.21
C GLU A 265 3.19 -19.22 13.35
N ARG A 266 3.80 -18.66 12.31
CA ARG A 266 5.22 -18.24 12.34
C ARG A 266 5.45 -17.05 13.26
N VAL A 267 4.58 -16.05 13.24
CA VAL A 267 4.69 -14.86 14.11
C VAL A 267 4.50 -15.25 15.59
N ILE A 268 3.58 -16.18 15.89
CA ILE A 268 3.32 -16.62 17.27
C ILE A 268 4.49 -17.44 17.83
N ARG A 269 5.23 -18.18 16.98
CA ARG A 269 6.36 -19.02 17.39
C ARG A 269 7.69 -18.28 17.46
N ALA A 270 7.80 -17.07 16.90
CA ALA A 270 8.99 -16.21 16.91
C ALA A 270 9.06 -15.29 18.13
#